data_5ba0e1d9ffd23f5d26bdacc0144e2109
#
_entry.id   5ba0e1d9ffd23f5d26bdacc0144e2109
#
_cell.length_a   1.000
_cell.length_b   1.000
_cell.length_c   1.000
_cell.angle_alpha   90.00
_cell.angle_beta   90.00
_cell.angle_gamma   90.00
#
_symmetry.space_group_name_H-M   'P 1'
#
loop_
_entity.id
_entity.type
_entity.pdbx_description
1 polymer ?
#
loop_
_entity_poly.entity_id
_entity_poly.type
_entity_poly.pdbx_seq_one_letter_code
_entity_poly.pdbx_strand_id
1 'polypeptide(L)'
;MTDVIGLYLNPPQQAMVLCVDEKSQIQALDRTQPGLPLKKGRCGTMTHDYKRHGTTTLFAALEILQGKVIGQCYQRHRHQEFLKFLRTLDKEFPGQVPLHLVMDNYGTHKHENVRNWLKRHPRFVLHFVPTSSSWLNLVERWFGHLDQKAIRRGVFRSVEDLKASIEAFLTAWNKDPKPFVWTATVESITEKLRTLEKIQPGCTSPRRRKRTT
;
A
#
# COMPACT_ATOMS: atom_id res chain seq x y z
N MET A 1 -2.91 0.77 16.97
CA MET A 1 -2.27 2.07 16.70
C MET A 1 -0.93 2.20 17.42
N THR A 2 -0.89 2.14 18.72
CA THR A 2 0.36 2.25 19.53
C THR A 2 1.45 1.27 19.11
N ASP A 3 1.09 0.01 18.86
CA ASP A 3 1.99 -1.04 18.38
C ASP A 3 2.66 -0.65 17.04
N VAL A 4 1.87 -0.23 16.05
CA VAL A 4 2.38 0.16 14.72
C VAL A 4 3.28 1.40 14.79
N ILE A 5 2.87 2.41 15.55
CA ILE A 5 3.67 3.64 15.72
C ILE A 5 4.98 3.31 16.46
N GLY A 6 4.93 2.42 17.45
CA GLY A 6 6.11 1.91 18.15
C GLY A 6 7.14 1.31 17.19
N LEU A 7 6.69 0.48 16.23
CA LEU A 7 7.55 -0.10 15.20
C LEU A 7 8.20 0.94 14.28
N TYR A 8 7.53 2.07 14.04
CA TYR A 8 8.06 3.15 13.18
C TYR A 8 9.07 4.04 13.92
N LEU A 9 8.82 4.33 15.19
CA LEU A 9 9.68 5.19 16.00
C LEU A 9 10.91 4.44 16.54
N ASN A 10 10.73 3.16 16.88
CA ASN A 10 11.78 2.32 17.46
C ASN A 10 11.74 0.92 16.79
N PRO A 11 12.16 0.80 15.54
CA PRO A 11 12.18 -0.49 14.86
C PRO A 11 13.15 -1.45 15.58
N PRO A 12 12.77 -2.72 15.74
CA PRO A 12 13.63 -3.69 16.41
C PRO A 12 14.92 -3.91 15.62
N GLN A 13 16.06 -3.90 16.31
CA GLN A 13 17.40 -3.96 15.68
C GLN A 13 17.68 -5.27 14.91
N GLN A 14 17.04 -6.37 15.31
CA GLN A 14 17.25 -7.69 14.69
C GLN A 14 16.02 -8.19 13.93
N ALA A 15 15.20 -7.30 13.40
CA ALA A 15 14.03 -7.64 12.62
C ALA A 15 13.81 -6.65 11.48
N MET A 16 13.09 -7.08 10.45
CA MET A 16 12.67 -6.21 9.36
C MET A 16 11.24 -5.77 9.58
N VAL A 17 10.95 -4.49 9.33
CA VAL A 17 9.58 -3.95 9.39
C VAL A 17 9.15 -3.56 7.99
N LEU A 18 8.08 -4.18 7.51
CA LEU A 18 7.54 -4.02 6.17
C LEU A 18 6.11 -3.48 6.26
N CYS A 19 5.82 -2.41 5.56
CA CYS A 19 4.45 -1.94 5.33
C CYS A 19 3.91 -2.62 4.08
N VAL A 20 2.88 -3.44 4.24
CA VAL A 20 2.32 -4.28 3.18
C VAL A 20 0.90 -3.85 2.85
N ASP A 21 0.58 -3.72 1.57
CA ASP A 21 -0.77 -3.41 1.10
C ASP A 21 -0.96 -3.81 -0.37
N GLU A 22 -2.21 -3.72 -0.86
CA GLU A 22 -2.52 -3.92 -2.27
C GLU A 22 -3.22 -2.71 -2.91
N LYS A 23 -2.62 -2.20 -3.99
CA LYS A 23 -3.30 -1.26 -4.89
C LYS A 23 -4.10 -2.07 -5.91
N SER A 24 -5.39 -2.24 -5.63
CA SER A 24 -6.30 -3.03 -6.46
C SER A 24 -6.79 -2.25 -7.67
N GLN A 25 -7.21 -2.98 -8.73
CA GLN A 25 -7.90 -2.45 -9.90
C GLN A 25 -7.19 -1.28 -10.61
N ILE A 26 -5.86 -1.32 -10.72
CA ILE A 26 -5.12 -0.37 -11.52
C ILE A 26 -5.50 -0.56 -12.98
N GLN A 27 -6.03 0.48 -13.64
CA GLN A 27 -6.58 0.39 -14.98
C GLN A 27 -5.53 0.69 -16.05
N ALA A 28 -5.45 -0.16 -17.08
CA ALA A 28 -4.73 0.14 -18.30
C ALA A 28 -5.60 1.06 -19.17
N LEU A 29 -5.30 2.35 -19.13
CA LEU A 29 -6.05 3.39 -19.85
C LEU A 29 -5.28 3.82 -21.09
N ASP A 30 -5.90 3.65 -22.25
CA ASP A 30 -5.43 4.19 -23.53
C ASP A 30 -6.24 5.46 -23.83
N ARG A 31 -5.56 6.62 -23.83
CA ARG A 31 -6.21 7.91 -24.09
C ARG A 31 -6.34 8.11 -25.57
N THR A 32 -7.54 8.49 -26.02
CA THR A 32 -7.83 8.69 -27.45
C THR A 32 -7.09 9.87 -28.06
N GLN A 33 -6.65 10.82 -27.23
CA GLN A 33 -5.87 11.99 -27.67
C GLN A 33 -4.69 12.23 -26.73
N PRO A 34 -3.54 12.65 -27.25
CA PRO A 34 -2.39 13.01 -26.43
C PRO A 34 -2.74 14.19 -25.52
N GLY A 35 -2.26 14.16 -24.27
CA GLY A 35 -2.40 15.27 -23.34
C GLY A 35 -1.62 16.49 -23.87
N LEU A 36 -2.16 17.68 -23.69
CA LEU A 36 -1.44 18.91 -23.98
C LEU A 36 -0.44 19.20 -22.86
N PRO A 37 0.84 19.46 -23.17
CA PRO A 37 1.86 19.77 -22.18
C PRO A 37 1.60 21.12 -21.49
N LEU A 38 2.17 21.27 -20.31
CA LEU A 38 2.23 22.55 -19.60
C LEU A 38 2.88 23.61 -20.48
N LYS A 39 2.22 24.76 -20.67
CA LYS A 39 2.78 25.97 -21.30
C LYS A 39 2.63 27.13 -20.34
N LYS A 40 3.45 28.18 -20.51
CA LYS A 40 3.35 29.43 -19.72
C LYS A 40 1.91 29.96 -19.79
N GLY A 41 1.26 30.10 -18.64
CA GLY A 41 -0.14 30.55 -18.55
C GLY A 41 -1.23 29.50 -18.86
N ARG A 42 -0.87 28.22 -19.10
CA ARG A 42 -1.84 27.14 -19.32
C ARG A 42 -1.45 25.88 -18.55
N CYS A 43 -2.39 25.34 -17.77
CA CYS A 43 -2.25 24.04 -17.14
C CYS A 43 -2.19 22.94 -18.21
N GLY A 44 -1.45 21.85 -17.94
CA GLY A 44 -1.51 20.65 -18.78
C GLY A 44 -2.93 20.07 -18.73
N THR A 45 -3.51 19.79 -19.89
CA THR A 45 -4.84 19.19 -20.00
C THR A 45 -4.74 17.76 -20.46
N MET A 46 -5.65 16.91 -19.97
CA MET A 46 -5.81 15.53 -20.40
C MET A 46 -7.24 15.34 -20.89
N THR A 47 -7.39 14.58 -21.97
CA THR A 47 -8.74 14.20 -22.45
C THR A 47 -9.43 13.29 -21.44
N HIS A 48 -10.74 13.39 -21.35
CA HIS A 48 -11.58 12.49 -20.55
C HIS A 48 -11.90 11.19 -21.30
N ASP A 49 -11.69 11.15 -22.60
CA ASP A 49 -11.96 9.97 -23.42
C ASP A 49 -10.80 8.97 -23.34
N TYR A 50 -11.11 7.73 -22.97
CA TYR A 50 -10.14 6.65 -22.89
C TYR A 50 -10.79 5.30 -23.17
N LYS A 51 -9.99 4.38 -23.70
CA LYS A 51 -10.31 2.95 -23.79
C LYS A 51 -9.69 2.23 -22.59
N ARG A 52 -10.42 1.27 -22.03
CA ARG A 52 -9.94 0.40 -20.95
C ARG A 52 -9.49 -0.93 -21.54
N HIS A 53 -8.24 -1.30 -21.28
CA HIS A 53 -7.65 -2.57 -21.75
C HIS A 53 -7.54 -3.62 -20.64
N GLY A 54 -8.20 -3.41 -19.51
CA GLY A 54 -8.21 -4.30 -18.37
C GLY A 54 -7.58 -3.69 -17.12
N THR A 55 -7.40 -4.53 -16.10
CA THR A 55 -6.90 -4.12 -14.80
C THR A 55 -5.84 -5.07 -14.27
N THR A 56 -4.99 -4.58 -13.38
CA THR A 56 -4.08 -5.38 -12.57
C THR A 56 -4.16 -4.95 -11.11
N THR A 57 -3.71 -5.79 -10.19
CA THR A 57 -3.53 -5.47 -8.77
C THR A 57 -2.05 -5.56 -8.46
N LEU A 58 -1.51 -4.56 -7.79
CA LEU A 58 -0.14 -4.55 -7.29
C LEU A 58 -0.15 -4.81 -5.79
N PHE A 59 0.48 -5.91 -5.35
CA PHE A 59 0.89 -6.09 -3.97
C PHE A 59 2.26 -5.46 -3.78
N ALA A 60 2.44 -4.71 -2.71
CA ALA A 60 3.71 -4.08 -2.40
C ALA A 60 4.05 -4.18 -0.91
N ALA A 61 5.35 -4.30 -0.63
CA ALA A 61 5.93 -4.26 0.70
C ALA A 61 7.05 -3.21 0.72
N LEU A 62 6.86 -2.16 1.51
CA LEU A 62 7.84 -1.11 1.73
C LEU A 62 8.65 -1.44 3.00
N GLU A 63 9.94 -1.62 2.87
CA GLU A 63 10.86 -1.72 4.00
C GLU A 63 11.10 -0.31 4.56
N ILE A 64 10.88 -0.14 5.87
CA ILE A 64 10.79 1.21 6.46
C ILE A 64 12.14 1.90 6.66
N LEU A 65 13.23 1.15 6.89
CA LEU A 65 14.54 1.73 7.19
C LEU A 65 15.30 2.14 5.93
N GLN A 66 15.26 1.32 4.89
CA GLN A 66 15.95 1.60 3.63
C GLN A 66 15.04 2.27 2.60
N GLY A 67 13.72 2.17 2.76
CA GLY A 67 12.75 2.66 1.78
C GLY A 67 12.64 1.80 0.53
N LYS A 68 13.25 0.60 0.53
CA LYS A 68 13.17 -0.37 -0.57
C LYS A 68 11.76 -0.94 -0.68
N VAL A 69 11.29 -1.15 -1.90
CA VAL A 69 9.96 -1.69 -2.17
C VAL A 69 10.06 -2.98 -2.96
N ILE A 70 9.39 -4.02 -2.46
CA ILE A 70 9.15 -5.27 -3.17
C ILE A 70 7.73 -5.20 -3.69
N GLY A 71 7.53 -5.37 -4.99
CA GLY A 71 6.19 -5.30 -5.59
C GLY A 71 5.98 -6.40 -6.62
N GLN A 72 4.74 -6.90 -6.71
CA GLN A 72 4.37 -7.91 -7.69
C GLN A 72 2.93 -7.69 -8.17
N CYS A 73 2.75 -7.67 -9.50
CA CYS A 73 1.44 -7.55 -10.12
C CYS A 73 0.74 -8.90 -10.22
N TYR A 74 -0.56 -8.91 -9.86
CA TYR A 74 -1.44 -10.05 -9.98
C TYR A 74 -2.74 -9.65 -10.66
N GLN A 75 -3.46 -10.63 -11.20
CA GLN A 75 -4.76 -10.40 -11.82
C GLN A 75 -5.87 -10.14 -10.79
N ARG A 76 -5.73 -10.67 -9.59
CA ARG A 76 -6.72 -10.59 -8.50
C ARG A 76 -6.02 -10.31 -7.15
N HIS A 77 -6.81 -9.94 -6.13
CA HIS A 77 -6.34 -9.63 -4.77
C HIS A 77 -7.01 -10.54 -3.72
N ARG A 78 -7.02 -11.84 -3.99
CA ARG A 78 -7.56 -12.87 -3.08
C ARG A 78 -6.46 -13.41 -2.16
N HIS A 79 -6.84 -14.22 -1.18
CA HIS A 79 -5.89 -14.87 -0.27
C HIS A 79 -4.83 -15.74 -1.00
N GLN A 80 -5.16 -16.29 -2.19
CA GLN A 80 -4.19 -17.06 -2.98
C GLN A 80 -3.05 -16.18 -3.50
N GLU A 81 -3.38 -15.00 -4.04
CA GLU A 81 -2.40 -14.03 -4.51
C GLU A 81 -1.59 -13.45 -3.33
N PHE A 82 -2.25 -13.18 -2.21
CA PHE A 82 -1.57 -12.75 -0.99
C PHE A 82 -0.57 -13.80 -0.49
N LEU A 83 -0.95 -15.08 -0.46
CA LEU A 83 -0.03 -16.18 -0.11
C LEU A 83 1.17 -16.29 -1.07
N LYS A 84 0.97 -16.05 -2.37
CA LYS A 84 2.09 -16.00 -3.32
C LYS A 84 3.02 -14.84 -2.99
N PHE A 85 2.47 -13.69 -2.64
CA PHE A 85 3.25 -12.53 -2.26
C PHE A 85 4.03 -12.75 -0.96
N LEU A 86 3.42 -13.37 0.07
CA LEU A 86 4.15 -13.76 1.30
C LEU A 86 5.32 -14.70 1.01
N ARG A 87 5.17 -15.65 0.08
CA ARG A 87 6.28 -16.52 -0.37
C ARG A 87 7.36 -15.75 -1.12
N THR A 88 6.99 -14.69 -1.85
CA THR A 88 7.98 -13.80 -2.46
C THR A 88 8.78 -13.07 -1.39
N LEU A 89 8.12 -12.52 -0.36
CA LEU A 89 8.82 -11.88 0.77
C LEU A 89 9.73 -12.87 1.51
N ASP A 90 9.28 -14.11 1.70
CA ASP A 90 10.07 -15.17 2.35
C ASP A 90 11.38 -15.47 1.61
N LYS A 91 11.36 -15.38 0.28
CA LYS A 91 12.54 -15.56 -0.58
C LYS A 91 13.45 -14.32 -0.61
N GLU A 92 12.85 -13.12 -0.62
CA GLU A 92 13.61 -11.85 -0.68
C GLU A 92 14.39 -11.58 0.61
N PHE A 93 13.90 -12.08 1.75
CA PHE A 93 14.53 -11.96 3.04
C PHE A 93 14.97 -13.35 3.55
N PRO A 94 16.06 -13.92 3.04
CA PRO A 94 16.51 -15.24 3.46
C PRO A 94 16.96 -15.22 4.93
N GLY A 95 16.94 -16.41 5.56
CA GLY A 95 17.35 -16.58 6.95
C GLY A 95 16.19 -16.55 7.95
N GLN A 96 16.52 -16.39 9.23
CA GLN A 96 15.56 -16.46 10.33
C GLN A 96 15.20 -15.10 10.91
N VAL A 97 15.55 -14.01 10.20
CA VAL A 97 15.23 -12.65 10.65
C VAL A 97 13.70 -12.49 10.74
N PRO A 98 13.17 -12.06 11.89
CA PRO A 98 11.75 -11.79 12.04
C PRO A 98 11.28 -10.71 11.06
N LEU A 99 10.11 -10.93 10.45
CA LEU A 99 9.47 -10.01 9.52
C LEU A 99 8.18 -9.47 10.16
N HIS A 100 8.20 -8.23 10.60
CA HIS A 100 7.02 -7.53 11.11
C HIS A 100 6.29 -6.89 9.94
N LEU A 101 5.08 -7.38 9.63
CA LEU A 101 4.27 -6.88 8.54
C LEU A 101 3.17 -5.96 9.08
N VAL A 102 3.27 -4.68 8.79
CA VAL A 102 2.21 -3.69 9.06
C VAL A 102 1.26 -3.69 7.88
N MET A 103 -0.02 -3.98 8.11
CA MET A 103 -1.03 -4.11 7.06
C MET A 103 -2.41 -3.68 7.53
N ASP A 104 -3.33 -3.51 6.58
CA ASP A 104 -4.71 -3.20 6.89
C ASP A 104 -5.47 -4.43 7.43
N ASN A 105 -6.67 -4.17 7.94
CA ASN A 105 -7.52 -5.19 8.57
C ASN A 105 -8.43 -5.91 7.57
N TYR A 106 -8.00 -6.09 6.32
CA TYR A 106 -8.81 -6.70 5.27
C TYR A 106 -9.02 -8.20 5.48
N GLY A 107 -10.21 -8.70 5.12
CA GLY A 107 -10.60 -10.10 5.37
C GLY A 107 -9.71 -11.15 4.71
N THR A 108 -9.12 -10.82 3.56
CA THR A 108 -8.20 -11.68 2.82
C THR A 108 -6.98 -12.09 3.66
N HIS A 109 -6.46 -11.16 4.46
CA HIS A 109 -5.30 -11.37 5.33
C HIS A 109 -5.58 -12.31 6.49
N LYS A 110 -6.86 -12.48 6.85
CA LYS A 110 -7.34 -13.34 7.96
C LYS A 110 -7.90 -14.68 7.49
N HIS A 111 -7.79 -14.98 6.20
CA HIS A 111 -8.28 -16.24 5.66
C HIS A 111 -7.58 -17.43 6.30
N GLU A 112 -8.28 -18.56 6.47
CA GLU A 112 -7.76 -19.76 7.13
C GLU A 112 -6.44 -20.25 6.51
N ASN A 113 -6.34 -20.28 5.19
CA ASN A 113 -5.14 -20.70 4.48
C ASN A 113 -3.93 -19.79 4.80
N VAL A 114 -4.15 -18.47 4.98
CA VAL A 114 -3.12 -17.53 5.39
C VAL A 114 -2.68 -17.84 6.83
N ARG A 115 -3.63 -18.02 7.75
CA ARG A 115 -3.34 -18.39 9.14
C ARG A 115 -2.56 -19.70 9.24
N ASN A 116 -2.94 -20.72 8.45
CA ASN A 116 -2.25 -22.01 8.43
C ASN A 116 -0.83 -21.91 7.84
N TRP A 117 -0.62 -21.02 6.89
CA TRP A 117 0.71 -20.73 6.37
C TRP A 117 1.57 -20.03 7.42
N LEU A 118 1.05 -18.99 8.08
CA LEU A 118 1.73 -18.23 9.14
C LEU A 118 2.14 -19.11 10.33
N LYS A 119 1.30 -20.05 10.75
CA LYS A 119 1.65 -21.04 11.80
C LYS A 119 2.94 -21.82 11.47
N ARG A 120 3.21 -22.05 10.18
CA ARG A 120 4.42 -22.76 9.71
C ARG A 120 5.59 -21.82 9.43
N HIS A 121 5.36 -20.51 9.46
CA HIS A 121 6.35 -19.47 9.22
C HIS A 121 6.33 -18.45 10.38
N PRO A 122 6.73 -18.86 11.60
CA PRO A 122 6.59 -18.04 12.82
C PRO A 122 7.40 -16.75 12.79
N ARG A 123 8.36 -16.62 11.87
CA ARG A 123 9.12 -15.39 11.67
C ARG A 123 8.26 -14.22 11.11
N PHE A 124 7.08 -14.51 10.54
CA PHE A 124 6.14 -13.51 10.05
C PHE A 124 5.18 -13.08 11.16
N VAL A 125 5.33 -11.85 11.64
CA VAL A 125 4.50 -11.25 12.70
C VAL A 125 3.63 -10.18 12.08
N LEU A 126 2.29 -10.35 12.13
CA LEU A 126 1.35 -9.41 11.53
C LEU A 126 0.89 -8.34 12.53
N HIS A 127 0.95 -7.09 12.13
CA HIS A 127 0.47 -5.92 12.87
C HIS A 127 -0.62 -5.22 12.06
N PHE A 128 -1.85 -5.27 12.55
CA PHE A 128 -2.97 -4.67 11.84
C PHE A 128 -3.19 -3.21 12.25
N VAL A 129 -3.26 -2.32 11.26
CA VAL A 129 -3.71 -0.94 11.50
C VAL A 129 -5.21 -0.93 11.84
N PRO A 130 -5.67 0.02 12.67
CA PRO A 130 -7.10 0.16 12.97
C PRO A 130 -7.91 0.37 11.69
N THR A 131 -9.17 -0.05 11.71
CA THR A 131 -10.11 0.18 10.60
C THR A 131 -10.20 1.69 10.30
N SER A 132 -10.23 2.04 9.02
CA SER A 132 -10.22 3.43 8.52
C SER A 132 -8.95 4.23 8.85
N SER A 133 -7.83 3.55 9.09
CA SER A 133 -6.55 4.17 9.42
C SER A 133 -5.44 3.77 8.43
N SER A 134 -5.77 3.63 7.14
CA SER A 134 -4.81 3.32 6.07
C SER A 134 -3.64 4.30 6.00
N TRP A 135 -3.85 5.56 6.42
CA TRP A 135 -2.80 6.58 6.52
C TRP A 135 -1.64 6.20 7.48
N LEU A 136 -1.85 5.24 8.37
CA LEU A 136 -0.80 4.63 9.20
C LEU A 136 0.07 3.64 8.42
N ASN A 137 -0.38 3.15 7.26
CA ASN A 137 0.39 2.24 6.43
C ASN A 137 1.25 3.04 5.44
N LEU A 138 2.56 3.10 5.67
CA LEU A 138 3.48 3.93 4.90
C LEU A 138 3.55 3.56 3.41
N VAL A 139 3.23 2.33 3.02
CA VAL A 139 3.21 1.91 1.62
C VAL A 139 2.15 2.66 0.81
N GLU A 140 1.08 3.14 1.43
CA GLU A 140 0.06 3.97 0.78
C GLU A 140 0.65 5.28 0.24
N ARG A 141 1.60 5.87 0.96
CA ARG A 141 2.33 7.04 0.48
C ARG A 141 3.17 6.72 -0.76
N TRP A 142 3.79 5.56 -0.79
CA TRP A 142 4.52 5.10 -1.97
C TRP A 142 3.58 4.83 -3.15
N PHE A 143 2.39 4.26 -2.94
CA PHE A 143 1.36 4.13 -3.97
C PHE A 143 0.96 5.49 -4.56
N GLY A 144 0.93 6.55 -3.75
CA GLY A 144 0.74 7.92 -4.23
C GLY A 144 1.84 8.37 -5.21
N HIS A 145 3.10 8.06 -4.93
CA HIS A 145 4.22 8.34 -5.84
C HIS A 145 4.13 7.54 -7.15
N LEU A 146 3.82 6.24 -7.06
CA LEU A 146 3.61 5.39 -8.23
C LEU A 146 2.48 5.95 -9.11
N ASP A 147 1.34 6.30 -8.50
CA ASP A 147 0.19 6.85 -9.21
C ASP A 147 0.56 8.13 -9.98
N GLN A 148 1.19 9.08 -9.31
CA GLN A 148 1.53 10.38 -9.89
C GLN A 148 2.60 10.28 -10.99
N LYS A 149 3.61 9.42 -10.82
CA LYS A 149 4.79 9.39 -11.69
C LYS A 149 4.70 8.37 -12.81
N ALA A 150 4.02 7.25 -12.60
CA ALA A 150 4.00 6.15 -13.57
C ALA A 150 2.60 5.87 -14.15
N ILE A 151 1.51 6.01 -13.35
CA ILE A 151 0.18 5.55 -13.77
C ILE A 151 -0.66 6.71 -14.34
N ARG A 152 -0.84 7.77 -13.57
CA ARG A 152 -1.85 8.81 -13.85
C ARG A 152 -1.72 9.49 -15.21
N ARG A 153 -0.50 9.65 -15.72
CA ARG A 153 -0.23 10.27 -17.03
C ARG A 153 0.19 9.25 -18.09
N GLY A 154 0.23 7.97 -17.74
CA GLY A 154 0.56 6.89 -18.65
C GLY A 154 -0.55 6.66 -19.69
N VAL A 155 -0.15 6.14 -20.82
CA VAL A 155 -1.03 5.61 -21.88
C VAL A 155 -0.68 4.15 -22.03
N PHE A 156 -1.64 3.27 -21.78
CA PHE A 156 -1.41 1.83 -21.74
C PHE A 156 -2.37 1.13 -22.69
N ARG A 157 -1.82 0.50 -23.71
CA ARG A 157 -2.59 -0.23 -24.74
C ARG A 157 -2.90 -1.65 -24.34
N SER A 158 -2.28 -2.14 -23.27
CA SER A 158 -2.51 -3.47 -22.70
C SER A 158 -2.25 -3.48 -21.19
N VAL A 159 -2.67 -4.54 -20.50
CA VAL A 159 -2.32 -4.77 -19.10
C VAL A 159 -0.81 -5.03 -18.95
N GLU A 160 -0.20 -5.62 -19.96
CA GLU A 160 1.25 -5.90 -20.02
C GLU A 160 2.05 -4.61 -20.06
N ASP A 161 1.63 -3.60 -20.85
CA ASP A 161 2.26 -2.27 -20.88
C ASP A 161 2.19 -1.60 -19.50
N LEU A 162 1.02 -1.70 -18.85
CA LEU A 162 0.84 -1.15 -17.51
C LEU A 162 1.77 -1.84 -16.49
N LYS A 163 1.87 -3.17 -16.51
CA LYS A 163 2.77 -3.93 -15.62
C LYS A 163 4.23 -3.56 -15.88
N ALA A 164 4.66 -3.47 -17.12
CA ALA A 164 6.01 -3.06 -17.49
C ALA A 164 6.35 -1.66 -16.94
N SER A 165 5.40 -0.71 -17.00
CA SER A 165 5.57 0.63 -16.42
C SER A 165 5.69 0.59 -14.90
N ILE A 166 4.90 -0.24 -14.21
CA ILE A 166 4.99 -0.43 -12.76
C ILE A 166 6.35 -1.03 -12.38
N GLU A 167 6.80 -2.06 -13.08
CA GLU A 167 8.10 -2.73 -12.84
C GLU A 167 9.28 -1.79 -13.10
N ALA A 168 9.21 -0.98 -14.16
CA ALA A 168 10.21 0.05 -14.46
C ALA A 168 10.29 1.10 -13.34
N PHE A 169 9.12 1.53 -12.82
CA PHE A 169 9.08 2.46 -11.68
C PHE A 169 9.66 1.84 -10.41
N LEU A 170 9.33 0.57 -10.08
CA LEU A 170 9.89 -0.17 -8.95
C LEU A 170 11.41 -0.26 -9.07
N THR A 171 11.92 -0.63 -10.24
CA THR A 171 13.35 -0.73 -10.51
C THR A 171 14.05 0.63 -10.34
N ALA A 172 13.47 1.69 -10.87
CA ALA A 172 14.01 3.03 -10.74
C ALA A 172 13.99 3.53 -9.28
N TRP A 173 12.90 3.26 -8.55
CA TRP A 173 12.77 3.59 -7.13
C TRP A 173 13.85 2.90 -6.30
N ASN A 174 14.06 1.60 -6.50
CA ASN A 174 14.99 0.79 -5.73
C ASN A 174 16.48 1.05 -6.05
N LYS A 175 16.82 1.84 -7.10
CA LYS A 175 18.19 2.30 -7.35
C LYS A 175 18.64 3.37 -6.35
N ASP A 176 17.72 4.23 -5.90
CA ASP A 176 17.96 5.28 -4.90
C ASP A 176 16.74 5.36 -3.98
N PRO A 177 16.49 4.32 -3.15
CA PRO A 177 15.32 4.26 -2.30
C PRO A 177 15.41 5.29 -1.18
N LYS A 178 14.27 5.96 -0.89
CA LYS A 178 14.20 6.97 0.16
C LYS A 178 13.18 6.53 1.21
N PRO A 179 13.60 6.29 2.45
CA PRO A 179 12.69 5.91 3.51
C PRO A 179 11.72 7.07 3.82
N PHE A 180 10.49 6.70 4.17
CA PHE A 180 9.52 7.65 4.71
C PHE A 180 9.72 7.75 6.22
N VAL A 181 10.25 8.87 6.69
CA VAL A 181 10.46 9.10 8.11
C VAL A 181 9.12 9.39 8.79
N TRP A 182 8.79 8.59 9.78
CA TRP A 182 7.62 8.81 10.64
C TRP A 182 8.04 9.65 11.86
N THR A 183 7.37 10.78 12.07
CA THR A 183 7.70 11.72 13.15
C THR A 183 6.58 11.92 14.18
N ALA A 184 5.36 11.46 13.88
CA ALA A 184 4.23 11.68 14.76
C ALA A 184 4.20 10.66 15.91
N THR A 185 4.05 11.12 17.14
CA THR A 185 3.86 10.26 18.31
C THR A 185 2.39 9.89 18.51
N VAL A 186 2.13 8.86 19.33
CA VAL A 186 0.76 8.45 19.69
C VAL A 186 0.01 9.59 20.35
N GLU A 187 0.67 10.34 21.24
CA GLU A 187 0.11 11.48 21.97
C GLU A 187 -0.30 12.58 21.00
N SER A 188 0.57 12.95 20.07
CA SER A 188 0.30 14.02 19.08
C SER A 188 -0.88 13.67 18.16
N ILE A 189 -1.03 12.40 17.80
CA ILE A 189 -2.15 11.91 16.98
C ILE A 189 -3.44 11.93 17.81
N THR A 190 -3.39 11.42 19.03
CA THR A 190 -4.55 11.37 19.92
C THR A 190 -5.08 12.78 20.23
N GLU A 191 -4.19 13.73 20.46
CA GLU A 191 -4.57 15.12 20.70
C GLU A 191 -5.26 15.76 19.48
N LYS A 192 -4.73 15.52 18.29
CA LYS A 192 -5.37 15.98 17.05
C LYS A 192 -6.76 15.37 16.85
N LEU A 193 -6.93 14.08 17.16
CA LEU A 193 -8.24 13.42 17.07
C LEU A 193 -9.24 14.01 18.07
N ARG A 194 -8.83 14.22 19.32
CA ARG A 194 -9.67 14.89 20.34
C ARG A 194 -10.09 16.31 19.93
N THR A 195 -9.17 17.04 19.30
CA THR A 195 -9.45 18.39 18.81
C THR A 195 -10.49 18.35 17.67
N LEU A 196 -10.37 17.40 16.75
CA LEU A 196 -11.36 17.21 15.66
C LEU A 196 -12.74 16.80 16.19
N GLU A 197 -12.82 15.93 17.18
CA GLU A 197 -14.07 15.55 17.85
C GLU A 197 -14.78 16.75 18.51
N LYS A 198 -14.02 17.68 19.10
CA LYS A 198 -14.55 18.93 19.67
C LYS A 198 -15.08 19.89 18.61
N ILE A 199 -14.43 19.94 17.45
CA ILE A 199 -14.82 20.83 16.33
C ILE A 199 -16.03 20.27 15.56
N GLN A 200 -16.13 18.96 15.46
CA GLN A 200 -17.25 18.25 14.78
C GLN A 200 -17.88 17.21 15.71
N PRO A 201 -18.67 17.64 16.73
CA PRO A 201 -19.36 16.70 17.59
C PRO A 201 -20.44 15.97 16.76
N GLY A 202 -20.17 14.68 16.44
CA GLY A 202 -21.11 13.82 15.69
C GLY A 202 -20.53 13.09 14.47
N CYS A 203 -19.29 13.36 14.06
CA CYS A 203 -18.62 12.62 12.99
C CYS A 203 -17.91 11.36 13.51
N THR A 204 -18.52 10.63 14.44
CA THR A 204 -18.09 9.30 14.83
C THR A 204 -18.69 8.27 13.88
N SER A 205 -17.87 7.31 13.44
CA SER A 205 -18.20 6.17 12.58
C SER A 205 -19.63 5.65 12.77
N PRO A 206 -20.34 5.26 11.70
CA PRO A 206 -21.70 4.75 11.82
C PRO A 206 -21.70 3.52 12.75
N ARG A 207 -22.41 3.62 13.88
CA ARG A 207 -22.69 2.51 14.78
C ARG A 207 -23.26 1.36 13.94
N ARG A 208 -22.58 0.23 13.95
CA ARG A 208 -23.09 -1.04 13.42
C ARG A 208 -24.50 -1.25 14.02
N ARG A 209 -25.55 -1.03 13.24
CA ARG A 209 -26.91 -1.48 13.60
C ARG A 209 -26.82 -3.00 13.76
N LYS A 210 -26.97 -3.48 14.99
CA LYS A 210 -27.26 -4.89 15.26
C LYS A 210 -28.58 -5.19 14.51
N ARG A 211 -28.50 -6.05 13.51
CA ARG A 211 -29.71 -6.70 12.99
C ARG A 211 -30.17 -7.62 14.11
N THR A 212 -31.24 -7.26 14.78
CA THR A 212 -32.10 -8.16 15.53
C THR A 212 -32.85 -9.00 14.50
N THR A 213 -32.68 -10.29 14.59
CA THR A 213 -33.48 -11.35 13.94
C THR A 213 -34.94 -11.19 14.25
#